data_14b5ef397d3753bd0cc0b5a76d48970e
#
_entry.id   14b5ef397d3753bd0cc0b5a76d48970e
#
_cell.length_a   1.000
_cell.length_b   1.000
_cell.length_c   1.000
_cell.angle_alpha   90.00
_cell.angle_beta   90.00
_cell.angle_gamma   90.00
#
_symmetry.space_group_name_H-M   'P 1'
#
loop_
_entity.id
_entity.type
_entity.pdbx_description
1 polymer ?
#
loop_
_entity_poly.entity_id
_entity_poly.type
_entity_poly.pdbx_seq_one_letter_code
_entity_poly.pdbx_strand_id
1 'polypeptide(L)'
;MVEPGTRSTAPTASGKPAYPETGLLDAYQLMVLARAADERCLMLQRQGRIGFYAPLMGQEAAQVGASRALAPEDWIFPAYRELAVALARGVPLKAIFDQLLGNADDEIKGRQMPNHFGFRDRNFVVASSPIGTQITQAVGVAMAAQRRKDPIVTIAFFGDGATSSNDFHAGLNFAGVYQCPSIFFCQNNQWALSMPRKRQTRSATLAEKANAYGIPGVLIDGNDLHAVYAAVREARARAVSGGGPTMIEAEVYRFGPHSTSDDPKRYRTDEELSAAKERDPISLLKAELVAAGKWNEEADRKLWEESRATVSRTFEAAEKANPLDPRSVFDDVFAELTPRLKEERAEYDARMRERGLPS
;
A
#
# COMPACT_ATOMS: atom_id res chain seq x y z
N MET A 1 38.23 11.51 8.80
CA MET A 1 37.23 12.50 8.37
C MET A 1 36.96 12.21 6.90
N VAL A 2 35.80 11.68 6.55
CA VAL A 2 35.39 11.46 5.16
C VAL A 2 34.41 12.59 4.87
N GLU A 3 34.71 13.40 3.87
CA GLU A 3 33.88 14.51 3.43
C GLU A 3 32.47 14.01 3.02
N PRO A 4 31.41 14.78 3.25
CA PRO A 4 30.06 14.39 2.86
C PRO A 4 29.98 14.43 1.32
N GLY A 5 29.80 13.25 0.74
CA GLY A 5 29.58 13.09 -0.68
C GLY A 5 28.39 13.93 -1.15
N THR A 6 28.63 14.71 -2.19
CA THR A 6 27.67 15.53 -2.91
C THR A 6 26.40 14.75 -3.22
N ARG A 7 25.26 15.28 -2.77
CA ARG A 7 23.92 14.82 -3.21
C ARG A 7 23.89 14.89 -4.73
N SER A 8 23.91 13.75 -5.39
CA SER A 8 23.51 13.64 -6.78
C SER A 8 22.00 13.85 -6.85
N THR A 9 21.58 15.08 -6.96
CA THR A 9 20.24 15.38 -7.48
C THR A 9 20.31 14.98 -8.95
N ALA A 10 19.72 13.81 -9.27
CA ALA A 10 19.49 13.49 -10.67
C ALA A 10 18.70 14.64 -11.27
N PRO A 11 19.14 15.22 -12.40
CA PRO A 11 18.45 16.33 -13.02
C PRO A 11 17.03 15.86 -13.37
N THR A 12 16.04 16.70 -13.11
CA THR A 12 14.70 16.61 -13.72
C THR A 12 14.92 16.63 -15.22
N ALA A 13 15.04 15.44 -15.84
CA ALA A 13 15.26 15.32 -17.27
C ALA A 13 14.00 15.83 -17.97
N SER A 14 14.12 16.94 -18.67
CA SER A 14 13.16 17.40 -19.66
C SER A 14 12.90 16.25 -20.64
N GLY A 15 11.71 15.63 -20.54
CA GLY A 15 11.32 14.52 -21.40
C GLY A 15 10.75 13.27 -20.71
N LYS A 16 10.71 13.20 -19.38
CA LYS A 16 10.02 12.09 -18.68
C LYS A 16 8.50 12.25 -18.77
N PRO A 17 7.74 11.14 -18.86
CA PRO A 17 6.29 11.19 -18.93
C PRO A 17 5.73 11.75 -17.61
N ALA A 18 5.33 13.02 -17.61
CA ALA A 18 4.60 13.61 -16.49
C ALA A 18 3.25 12.91 -16.28
N TYR A 19 2.69 13.00 -15.08
CA TYR A 19 1.31 12.55 -14.84
C TYR A 19 0.38 13.29 -15.81
N PRO A 20 -0.59 12.61 -16.46
CA PRO A 20 -1.47 13.26 -17.43
C PRO A 20 -2.21 14.43 -16.82
N GLU A 21 -2.11 15.60 -17.42
CA GLU A 21 -2.72 16.83 -16.91
C GLU A 21 -4.24 16.71 -16.71
N THR A 22 -4.89 15.97 -17.61
CA THR A 22 -6.34 15.69 -17.54
C THR A 22 -6.74 14.83 -16.32
N GLY A 23 -5.79 14.12 -15.71
CA GLY A 23 -6.01 13.24 -14.57
C GLY A 23 -5.58 13.84 -13.21
N LEU A 24 -4.96 15.03 -13.19
CA LEU A 24 -4.44 15.60 -11.95
C LEU A 24 -5.51 15.87 -10.91
N LEU A 25 -6.68 16.37 -11.34
CA LEU A 25 -7.79 16.62 -10.44
C LEU A 25 -8.37 15.32 -9.87
N ASP A 26 -8.52 14.29 -10.68
CA ASP A 26 -8.93 12.95 -10.23
C ASP A 26 -7.94 12.37 -9.21
N ALA A 27 -6.63 12.49 -9.47
CA ALA A 27 -5.60 12.07 -8.52
C ALA A 27 -5.70 12.84 -7.19
N TYR A 28 -5.91 14.15 -7.25
CA TYR A 28 -6.09 14.99 -6.07
C TYR A 28 -7.32 14.55 -5.26
N GLN A 29 -8.47 14.39 -5.90
CA GLN A 29 -9.71 13.95 -5.26
C GLN A 29 -9.53 12.57 -4.60
N LEU A 30 -8.81 11.67 -5.26
CA LEU A 30 -8.52 10.34 -4.73
C LEU A 30 -7.60 10.40 -3.50
N MET A 31 -6.58 11.27 -3.51
CA MET A 31 -5.68 11.47 -2.37
C MET A 31 -6.46 12.04 -1.16
N VAL A 32 -7.38 12.99 -1.39
CA VAL A 32 -8.26 13.55 -0.35
C VAL A 32 -9.19 12.49 0.21
N LEU A 33 -9.82 11.68 -0.65
CA LEU A 33 -10.69 10.58 -0.21
C LEU A 33 -9.89 9.55 0.61
N ALA A 34 -8.69 9.19 0.18
CA ALA A 34 -7.82 8.25 0.89
C ALA A 34 -7.45 8.78 2.28
N ARG A 35 -7.07 10.06 2.40
CA ARG A 35 -6.76 10.71 3.67
C ARG A 35 -7.99 10.76 4.58
N ALA A 36 -9.15 11.13 4.06
CA ALA A 36 -10.40 11.17 4.84
C ALA A 36 -10.78 9.77 5.36
N ALA A 37 -10.63 8.73 4.55
CA ALA A 37 -10.85 7.34 4.95
C ALA A 37 -9.85 6.90 6.01
N ASP A 38 -8.57 7.23 5.84
CA ASP A 38 -7.47 6.90 6.75
C ASP A 38 -7.68 7.53 8.15
N GLU A 39 -8.00 8.82 8.19
CA GLU A 39 -8.33 9.55 9.42
C GLU A 39 -9.53 8.92 10.13
N ARG A 40 -10.57 8.56 9.36
CA ARG A 40 -11.77 7.93 9.91
C ARG A 40 -11.48 6.55 10.48
N CYS A 41 -10.72 5.71 9.78
CA CYS A 41 -10.34 4.37 10.25
C CYS A 41 -9.54 4.43 11.56
N LEU A 42 -8.63 5.40 11.69
CA LEU A 42 -7.88 5.61 12.93
C LEU A 42 -8.81 5.95 14.11
N MET A 43 -9.82 6.80 13.88
CA MET A 43 -10.83 7.12 14.90
C MET A 43 -11.71 5.91 15.24
N LEU A 44 -12.16 5.16 14.24
CA LEU A 44 -13.01 3.98 14.42
C LEU A 44 -12.31 2.89 15.22
N GLN A 45 -11.00 2.71 15.02
CA GLN A 45 -10.22 1.79 15.81
C GLN A 45 -10.15 2.24 17.28
N ARG A 46 -9.89 3.53 17.53
CA ARG A 46 -9.89 4.07 18.91
C ARG A 46 -11.25 3.94 19.61
N GLN A 47 -12.34 3.89 18.85
CA GLN A 47 -13.69 3.63 19.33
C GLN A 47 -13.99 2.13 19.50
N GLY A 48 -13.04 1.24 19.17
CA GLY A 48 -13.23 -0.22 19.24
C GLY A 48 -14.14 -0.79 18.15
N ARG A 49 -14.46 -0.01 17.11
CA ARG A 49 -15.35 -0.43 16.01
C ARG A 49 -14.61 -1.22 14.92
N ILE A 50 -13.31 -1.07 14.81
CA ILE A 50 -12.42 -1.95 14.03
C ILE A 50 -11.27 -2.42 14.91
N GLY A 51 -10.76 -3.63 14.66
CA GLY A 51 -9.80 -4.27 15.55
C GLY A 51 -8.38 -3.72 15.48
N PHE A 52 -7.93 -3.33 14.28
CA PHE A 52 -6.57 -2.87 14.02
C PHE A 52 -6.55 -1.91 12.83
N TYR A 53 -5.65 -0.92 12.87
CA TYR A 53 -5.41 -0.04 11.73
C TYR A 53 -3.97 0.49 11.71
N ALA A 54 -3.39 0.57 10.51
CA ALA A 54 -2.07 1.14 10.24
C ALA A 54 -2.21 2.28 9.21
N PRO A 55 -2.15 3.55 9.63
CA PRO A 55 -2.47 4.69 8.77
C PRO A 55 -1.44 4.94 7.68
N LEU A 56 -1.93 5.42 6.52
CA LEU A 56 -1.10 5.75 5.35
C LEU A 56 -0.68 7.22 5.29
N MET A 57 -1.27 8.10 6.10
CA MET A 57 -1.07 9.57 6.03
C MET A 57 0.37 10.00 5.72
N GLY A 58 0.52 10.83 4.69
CA GLY A 58 1.80 11.33 4.18
C GLY A 58 2.40 10.50 3.04
N GLN A 59 1.69 9.47 2.53
CA GLN A 59 2.17 8.59 1.47
C GLN A 59 1.22 8.54 0.26
N GLU A 60 0.23 9.44 0.19
CA GLU A 60 -0.85 9.42 -0.80
C GLU A 60 -0.33 9.58 -2.23
N ALA A 61 0.57 10.53 -2.48
CA ALA A 61 1.12 10.75 -3.83
C ALA A 61 1.94 9.54 -4.30
N ALA A 62 2.75 8.95 -3.42
CA ALA A 62 3.52 7.74 -3.73
C ALA A 62 2.59 6.58 -4.14
N GLN A 63 1.48 6.40 -3.42
CA GLN A 63 0.54 5.30 -3.68
C GLN A 63 -0.32 5.54 -4.92
N VAL A 64 -0.90 6.72 -5.04
CA VAL A 64 -1.75 7.07 -6.19
C VAL A 64 -0.91 7.14 -7.47
N GLY A 65 0.23 7.81 -7.44
CA GLY A 65 1.13 7.93 -8.59
C GLY A 65 1.63 6.57 -9.08
N ALA A 66 2.06 5.70 -8.18
CA ALA A 66 2.51 4.36 -8.54
C ALA A 66 1.37 3.51 -9.13
N SER A 67 0.19 3.51 -8.48
CA SER A 67 -0.95 2.74 -8.97
C SER A 67 -1.45 3.18 -10.35
N ARG A 68 -1.53 4.47 -10.59
CA ARG A 68 -1.99 5.04 -11.86
C ARG A 68 -0.97 4.87 -13.01
N ALA A 69 0.28 4.58 -12.69
CA ALA A 69 1.32 4.29 -13.68
C ALA A 69 1.28 2.85 -14.21
N LEU A 70 0.54 1.96 -13.53
CA LEU A 70 0.39 0.55 -13.89
C LEU A 70 -0.74 0.33 -14.90
N ALA A 71 -0.70 -0.79 -15.60
CA ALA A 71 -1.80 -1.27 -16.41
C ALA A 71 -2.81 -2.07 -15.55
N PRO A 72 -4.08 -2.19 -15.99
CA PRO A 72 -5.11 -2.92 -15.23
C PRO A 72 -4.75 -4.38 -14.93
N GLU A 73 -4.03 -5.04 -15.83
CA GLU A 73 -3.59 -6.44 -15.73
C GLU A 73 -2.37 -6.66 -14.83
N ASP A 74 -1.64 -5.60 -14.45
CA ASP A 74 -0.47 -5.71 -13.58
C ASP A 74 -0.87 -6.11 -12.15
N TRP A 75 0.00 -6.87 -11.48
CA TRP A 75 -0.24 -7.42 -10.16
C TRP A 75 0.38 -6.61 -9.05
N ILE A 76 -0.39 -6.35 -8.01
CA ILE A 76 -0.01 -5.57 -6.84
C ILE A 76 0.21 -6.48 -5.65
N PHE A 77 1.38 -6.37 -5.05
CA PHE A 77 1.79 -7.06 -3.83
C PHE A 77 1.99 -6.00 -2.73
N PRO A 78 0.94 -5.69 -1.96
CA PRO A 78 0.98 -4.64 -0.94
C PRO A 78 1.75 -5.10 0.29
N ALA A 79 2.21 -4.14 1.10
CA ALA A 79 2.57 -4.40 2.49
C ALA A 79 1.29 -4.47 3.35
N TYR A 80 0.85 -3.36 3.92
CA TYR A 80 -0.42 -3.27 4.67
C TYR A 80 -0.96 -1.82 4.74
N ARG A 81 -0.25 -0.84 4.17
CA ARG A 81 -0.67 0.58 4.19
C ARG A 81 -1.28 1.06 2.87
N GLU A 82 -1.42 0.21 1.89
CA GLU A 82 -1.70 0.57 0.50
C GLU A 82 -3.20 0.79 0.24
N LEU A 83 -3.90 1.47 1.19
CA LEU A 83 -5.30 1.87 1.02
C LEU A 83 -5.50 2.74 -0.23
N ALA A 84 -4.63 3.75 -0.45
CA ALA A 84 -4.76 4.62 -1.61
C ALA A 84 -4.42 3.88 -2.92
N VAL A 85 -3.56 2.85 -2.90
CA VAL A 85 -3.35 1.96 -4.04
C VAL A 85 -4.64 1.19 -4.38
N ALA A 86 -5.30 0.62 -3.38
CA ALA A 86 -6.56 -0.11 -3.59
C ALA A 86 -7.65 0.80 -4.19
N LEU A 87 -7.84 2.01 -3.63
CA LEU A 87 -8.77 3.00 -4.18
C LEU A 87 -8.40 3.41 -5.60
N ALA A 88 -7.12 3.64 -5.90
CA ALA A 88 -6.64 3.99 -7.24
C ALA A 88 -6.83 2.86 -8.27
N ARG A 89 -6.89 1.60 -7.81
CA ARG A 89 -7.26 0.42 -8.62
C ARG A 89 -8.76 0.27 -8.81
N GLY A 90 -9.56 1.18 -8.25
CA GLY A 90 -11.02 1.17 -8.37
C GLY A 90 -11.70 0.18 -7.41
N VAL A 91 -11.04 -0.18 -6.31
CA VAL A 91 -11.68 -0.94 -5.23
C VAL A 91 -12.74 -0.06 -4.58
N PRO A 92 -13.99 -0.51 -4.46
CA PRO A 92 -15.03 0.25 -3.77
C PRO A 92 -14.68 0.46 -2.30
N LEU A 93 -14.89 1.69 -1.79
CA LEU A 93 -14.61 2.00 -0.39
C LEU A 93 -15.38 1.09 0.58
N LYS A 94 -16.62 0.64 0.20
CA LYS A 94 -17.38 -0.31 0.98
C LYS A 94 -16.65 -1.65 1.14
N ALA A 95 -16.08 -2.20 0.08
CA ALA A 95 -15.35 -3.47 0.13
C ALA A 95 -14.13 -3.39 1.07
N ILE A 96 -13.47 -2.22 1.15
CA ILE A 96 -12.40 -1.98 2.12
C ILE A 96 -12.94 -2.03 3.55
N PHE A 97 -14.08 -1.40 3.82
CA PHE A 97 -14.69 -1.43 5.14
C PHE A 97 -15.25 -2.80 5.50
N ASP A 98 -15.79 -3.55 4.54
CA ASP A 98 -16.24 -4.92 4.76
C ASP A 98 -15.09 -5.81 5.24
N GLN A 99 -13.89 -5.69 4.62
CA GLN A 99 -12.69 -6.40 5.07
C GLN A 99 -12.15 -5.91 6.43
N LEU A 100 -12.28 -4.62 6.75
CA LEU A 100 -11.90 -4.10 8.07
C LEU A 100 -12.80 -4.62 9.19
N LEU A 101 -14.08 -4.88 8.88
CA LEU A 101 -15.08 -5.38 9.82
C LEU A 101 -15.15 -6.91 9.83
N GLY A 102 -14.72 -7.60 8.77
CA GLY A 102 -14.89 -9.04 8.61
C GLY A 102 -16.35 -9.45 8.60
N ASN A 103 -17.22 -8.66 7.96
CA ASN A 103 -18.66 -8.91 7.88
C ASN A 103 -19.02 -9.91 6.77
N ALA A 104 -20.31 -10.19 6.56
CA ALA A 104 -20.77 -11.17 5.59
C ALA A 104 -20.49 -10.77 4.12
N ASP A 105 -20.28 -9.49 3.84
CA ASP A 105 -19.94 -8.96 2.52
C ASP A 105 -18.42 -8.96 2.26
N ASP A 106 -17.60 -9.37 3.24
CA ASP A 106 -16.15 -9.52 3.08
C ASP A 106 -15.82 -10.71 2.17
N GLU A 107 -15.24 -10.42 1.00
CA GLU A 107 -14.84 -11.45 0.02
C GLU A 107 -13.80 -12.44 0.59
N ILE A 108 -13.00 -12.03 1.57
CA ILE A 108 -12.01 -12.88 2.24
C ILE A 108 -12.62 -13.61 3.44
N LYS A 109 -13.89 -13.35 3.77
CA LYS A 109 -14.64 -14.02 4.83
C LYS A 109 -13.95 -13.95 6.20
N GLY A 110 -13.41 -12.79 6.57
CA GLY A 110 -12.75 -12.58 7.86
C GLY A 110 -11.44 -13.36 8.05
N ARG A 111 -10.86 -13.97 6.99
CA ARG A 111 -9.66 -14.82 7.10
C ARG A 111 -8.36 -14.06 7.17
N GLN A 112 -8.42 -12.72 7.13
CA GLN A 112 -7.27 -11.84 7.30
C GLN A 112 -7.48 -10.89 8.48
N MET A 113 -6.39 -10.41 9.03
CA MET A 113 -6.44 -9.30 9.98
C MET A 113 -7.01 -8.05 9.30
N PRO A 114 -7.72 -7.18 10.04
CA PRO A 114 -8.06 -5.86 9.52
C PRO A 114 -6.83 -5.17 8.92
N ASN A 115 -7.00 -4.36 7.89
CA ASN A 115 -5.92 -3.68 7.15
C ASN A 115 -5.05 -4.58 6.24
N HIS A 116 -5.31 -5.89 6.18
CA HIS A 116 -4.62 -6.83 5.30
C HIS A 116 -5.49 -7.12 4.08
N PHE A 117 -5.71 -6.10 3.27
CA PHE A 117 -6.60 -6.16 2.13
C PHE A 117 -6.14 -7.13 1.04
N GLY A 118 -7.11 -7.69 0.32
CA GLY A 118 -6.89 -8.46 -0.88
C GLY A 118 -8.12 -8.37 -1.79
N PHE A 119 -7.92 -8.14 -3.10
CA PHE A 119 -8.98 -7.98 -4.09
C PHE A 119 -8.59 -8.70 -5.37
N ARG A 120 -9.13 -9.90 -5.54
CA ARG A 120 -8.75 -10.80 -6.63
C ARG A 120 -9.06 -10.21 -8.01
N ASP A 121 -10.21 -9.56 -8.14
CA ASP A 121 -10.69 -8.94 -9.39
C ASP A 121 -9.88 -7.70 -9.80
N ARG A 122 -8.99 -7.22 -8.94
CA ARG A 122 -8.07 -6.09 -9.16
C ARG A 122 -6.60 -6.50 -9.21
N ASN A 123 -6.30 -7.81 -9.23
CA ASN A 123 -4.93 -8.32 -9.13
C ASN A 123 -4.17 -7.75 -7.92
N PHE A 124 -4.89 -7.48 -6.85
CA PHE A 124 -4.38 -6.96 -5.59
C PHE A 124 -4.28 -8.12 -4.60
N VAL A 125 -3.05 -8.60 -4.39
CA VAL A 125 -2.77 -9.77 -3.55
C VAL A 125 -3.01 -9.43 -2.09
N VAL A 126 -3.48 -10.41 -1.32
CA VAL A 126 -3.68 -10.23 0.13
C VAL A 126 -2.37 -9.85 0.79
N ALA A 127 -2.40 -8.79 1.60
CA ALA A 127 -1.25 -8.37 2.39
C ALA A 127 -0.82 -9.46 3.40
N SER A 128 0.48 -9.52 3.68
CA SER A 128 1.07 -10.41 4.67
C SER A 128 1.63 -9.60 5.83
N SER A 129 1.36 -10.02 7.09
CA SER A 129 1.94 -9.38 8.28
C SER A 129 3.46 -9.56 8.40
N PRO A 130 4.05 -10.74 8.10
CA PRO A 130 5.50 -10.90 8.01
C PRO A 130 6.10 -9.97 6.97
N ILE A 131 7.09 -9.18 7.42
CA ILE A 131 7.70 -8.12 6.62
C ILE A 131 8.57 -8.70 5.50
N GLY A 132 8.30 -8.27 4.26
CA GLY A 132 9.09 -8.65 3.08
C GLY A 132 8.52 -9.82 2.28
N THR A 133 7.62 -10.64 2.83
CA THR A 133 7.05 -11.83 2.18
C THR A 133 6.48 -11.54 0.79
N GLN A 134 5.82 -10.40 0.62
CA GLN A 134 5.25 -9.97 -0.66
C GLN A 134 6.30 -9.79 -1.77
N ILE A 135 7.55 -9.53 -1.41
CA ILE A 135 8.65 -9.31 -2.37
C ILE A 135 8.96 -10.61 -3.12
N THR A 136 9.14 -11.72 -2.40
CA THR A 136 9.40 -13.03 -3.01
C THR A 136 8.19 -13.56 -3.76
N GLN A 137 6.98 -13.31 -3.27
CA GLN A 137 5.73 -13.66 -3.96
C GLN A 137 5.59 -12.93 -5.30
N ALA A 138 5.86 -11.62 -5.32
CA ALA A 138 5.84 -10.82 -6.54
C ALA A 138 6.82 -11.36 -7.60
N VAL A 139 8.03 -11.74 -7.17
CA VAL A 139 9.03 -12.35 -8.07
C VAL A 139 8.53 -13.68 -8.62
N GLY A 140 7.92 -14.53 -7.80
CA GLY A 140 7.35 -15.81 -8.24
C GLY A 140 6.29 -15.64 -9.33
N VAL A 141 5.37 -14.69 -9.16
CA VAL A 141 4.34 -14.36 -10.17
C VAL A 141 4.98 -13.77 -11.43
N ALA A 142 5.97 -12.88 -11.30
CA ALA A 142 6.69 -12.33 -12.44
C ALA A 142 7.42 -13.41 -13.24
N MET A 143 8.05 -14.37 -12.59
CA MET A 143 8.67 -15.54 -13.25
C MET A 143 7.64 -16.38 -14.01
N ALA A 144 6.47 -16.61 -13.43
CA ALA A 144 5.39 -17.34 -14.08
C ALA A 144 4.89 -16.58 -15.32
N ALA A 145 4.64 -15.27 -15.20
CA ALA A 145 4.25 -14.40 -16.31
C ALA A 145 5.28 -14.41 -17.45
N GLN A 146 6.56 -14.29 -17.12
CA GLN A 146 7.65 -14.35 -18.10
C GLN A 146 7.66 -15.68 -18.87
N ARG A 147 7.48 -16.82 -18.18
CA ARG A 147 7.40 -18.14 -18.81
C ARG A 147 6.18 -18.28 -19.72
N ARG A 148 5.06 -17.69 -19.35
CA ARG A 148 3.82 -17.67 -20.12
C ARG A 148 3.84 -16.63 -21.24
N LYS A 149 4.81 -15.72 -21.24
CA LYS A 149 4.91 -14.55 -22.13
C LYS A 149 3.72 -13.60 -21.97
N ASP A 150 3.17 -13.52 -20.75
CA ASP A 150 2.12 -12.57 -20.39
C ASP A 150 2.76 -11.17 -20.24
N PRO A 151 2.22 -10.10 -20.87
CA PRO A 151 2.81 -8.76 -20.86
C PRO A 151 2.47 -7.98 -19.59
N ILE A 152 2.55 -8.64 -18.44
CA ILE A 152 2.25 -8.07 -17.12
C ILE A 152 3.52 -7.80 -16.32
N VAL A 153 3.39 -6.87 -15.38
CA VAL A 153 4.42 -6.53 -14.41
C VAL A 153 3.87 -6.75 -13.01
N THR A 154 4.73 -7.18 -12.10
CA THR A 154 4.41 -7.18 -10.67
C THR A 154 5.02 -5.98 -10.00
N ILE A 155 4.29 -5.36 -9.04
CA ILE A 155 4.83 -4.33 -8.16
C ILE A 155 4.71 -4.79 -6.72
N ALA A 156 5.82 -4.81 -5.99
CA ALA A 156 5.85 -5.07 -4.56
C ALA A 156 6.07 -3.77 -3.79
N PHE A 157 5.09 -3.40 -2.96
CA PHE A 157 5.19 -2.26 -2.05
C PHE A 157 5.78 -2.71 -0.71
N PHE A 158 6.69 -1.92 -0.15
CA PHE A 158 7.28 -2.20 1.16
C PHE A 158 7.87 -0.92 1.77
N GLY A 159 7.98 -0.90 3.10
CA GLY A 159 8.64 0.20 3.82
C GLY A 159 10.16 0.01 3.91
N ASP A 160 10.86 1.05 4.38
CA ASP A 160 12.31 1.07 4.60
C ASP A 160 12.79 -0.10 5.46
N GLY A 161 12.04 -0.49 6.49
CA GLY A 161 12.38 -1.62 7.37
C GLY A 161 12.46 -2.97 6.66
N ALA A 162 11.67 -3.17 5.60
CA ALA A 162 11.68 -4.42 4.83
C ALA A 162 13.01 -4.66 4.10
N THR A 163 13.79 -3.61 3.84
CA THR A 163 15.10 -3.74 3.20
C THR A 163 16.15 -4.46 4.06
N SER A 164 15.79 -4.82 5.28
CA SER A 164 16.61 -5.61 6.21
C SER A 164 16.10 -7.06 6.35
N SER A 165 15.00 -7.44 5.67
CA SER A 165 14.46 -8.81 5.70
C SER A 165 15.22 -9.73 4.75
N ASN A 166 15.24 -11.03 5.07
CA ASN A 166 15.80 -12.05 4.19
C ASN A 166 15.06 -12.09 2.85
N ASP A 167 13.74 -11.90 2.85
CA ASP A 167 12.92 -11.93 1.65
C ASP A 167 13.25 -10.79 0.66
N PHE A 168 13.66 -9.62 1.18
CA PHE A 168 14.17 -8.54 0.34
C PHE A 168 15.42 -9.01 -0.43
N HIS A 169 16.40 -9.55 0.26
CA HIS A 169 17.65 -10.00 -0.35
C HIS A 169 17.43 -11.15 -1.32
N ALA A 170 16.65 -12.14 -0.92
CA ALA A 170 16.31 -13.28 -1.78
C ALA A 170 15.52 -12.84 -3.02
N GLY A 171 14.45 -12.03 -2.83
CA GLY A 171 13.60 -11.58 -3.93
C GLY A 171 14.35 -10.77 -4.97
N LEU A 172 15.14 -9.76 -4.55
CA LEU A 172 15.91 -8.94 -5.48
C LEU A 172 16.98 -9.79 -6.21
N ASN A 173 17.65 -10.70 -5.51
CA ASN A 173 18.63 -11.57 -6.14
C ASN A 173 18.00 -12.45 -7.24
N PHE A 174 16.88 -13.12 -6.94
CA PHE A 174 16.18 -13.93 -7.95
C PHE A 174 15.68 -13.07 -9.11
N ALA A 175 15.09 -11.92 -8.81
CA ALA A 175 14.60 -11.01 -9.86
C ALA A 175 15.72 -10.52 -10.77
N GLY A 176 16.88 -10.18 -10.21
CA GLY A 176 18.06 -9.76 -10.95
C GLY A 176 18.62 -10.87 -11.84
N VAL A 177 18.80 -12.09 -11.28
CA VAL A 177 19.33 -13.25 -12.03
C VAL A 177 18.42 -13.65 -13.19
N TYR A 178 17.11 -13.71 -12.97
CA TYR A 178 16.13 -14.14 -13.97
C TYR A 178 15.53 -13.00 -14.80
N GLN A 179 15.96 -11.75 -14.57
CA GLN A 179 15.45 -10.56 -15.26
C GLN A 179 13.91 -10.48 -15.23
N CYS A 180 13.34 -10.73 -14.05
CA CYS A 180 11.90 -10.79 -13.85
C CYS A 180 11.23 -9.43 -14.10
N PRO A 181 10.03 -9.37 -14.72
CA PRO A 181 9.28 -8.13 -14.90
C PRO A 181 8.65 -7.65 -13.58
N SER A 182 9.49 -7.18 -12.66
CA SER A 182 9.10 -6.75 -11.31
C SER A 182 9.54 -5.32 -11.00
N ILE A 183 8.70 -4.60 -10.26
CA ILE A 183 9.02 -3.29 -9.68
C ILE A 183 9.04 -3.45 -8.17
N PHE A 184 10.14 -3.05 -7.54
CA PHE A 184 10.31 -3.02 -6.09
C PHE A 184 10.13 -1.59 -5.61
N PHE A 185 8.95 -1.27 -5.07
CA PHE A 185 8.58 0.09 -4.68
C PHE A 185 8.71 0.28 -3.17
N CYS A 186 9.82 0.86 -2.75
CA CYS A 186 10.11 1.15 -1.35
C CYS A 186 9.51 2.51 -0.95
N GLN A 187 8.48 2.51 -0.12
CA GLN A 187 7.96 3.71 0.54
C GLN A 187 8.83 4.01 1.77
N ASN A 188 9.94 4.73 1.54
CA ASN A 188 10.84 5.11 2.63
C ASN A 188 10.21 6.22 3.47
N ASN A 189 9.42 5.82 4.46
CA ASN A 189 8.71 6.75 5.34
C ASN A 189 9.52 7.15 6.59
N GLN A 190 10.82 6.88 6.58
CA GLN A 190 11.86 7.23 7.56
C GLN A 190 11.82 6.43 8.87
N TRP A 191 10.82 5.54 9.06
CA TRP A 191 10.61 4.86 10.33
C TRP A 191 10.15 3.41 10.18
N ALA A 192 10.99 2.46 10.56
CA ALA A 192 10.58 1.07 10.79
C ALA A 192 10.10 0.93 12.23
N LEU A 193 8.77 0.97 12.46
CA LEU A 193 8.19 1.15 13.80
C LEU A 193 8.78 2.39 14.48
N SER A 194 9.64 2.19 15.46
CA SER A 194 10.36 3.18 16.25
C SER A 194 11.85 3.33 15.86
N MET A 195 12.32 2.54 14.87
CA MET A 195 13.71 2.62 14.42
C MET A 195 13.83 3.59 13.25
N PRO A 196 14.57 4.71 13.41
CA PRO A 196 14.77 5.68 12.32
C PRO A 196 15.64 5.07 11.21
N ARG A 197 15.35 5.44 9.96
CA ARG A 197 16.06 4.95 8.77
C ARG A 197 17.60 5.00 8.92
N LYS A 198 18.15 6.08 9.45
CA LYS A 198 19.59 6.27 9.66
C LYS A 198 20.24 5.23 10.57
N ARG A 199 19.47 4.49 11.37
CA ARG A 199 19.94 3.40 12.25
C ARG A 199 19.69 2.00 11.70
N GLN A 200 19.01 1.88 10.55
CA GLN A 200 18.69 0.59 9.95
C GLN A 200 19.78 0.09 8.99
N THR A 201 20.48 1.01 8.31
CA THR A 201 21.49 0.65 7.32
C THR A 201 22.54 1.76 7.20
N ARG A 202 23.75 1.36 6.77
CA ARG A 202 24.85 2.29 6.47
C ARG A 202 24.80 2.81 5.03
N SER A 203 23.96 2.23 4.18
CA SER A 203 23.77 2.70 2.81
C SER A 203 23.32 4.15 2.78
N ALA A 204 23.84 4.96 1.88
CA ALA A 204 23.48 6.37 1.73
C ALA A 204 22.01 6.50 1.33
N THR A 205 21.55 5.66 0.40
CA THR A 205 20.14 5.50 0.02
C THR A 205 19.74 4.03 0.13
N LEU A 206 18.44 3.73 0.14
CA LEU A 206 17.99 2.33 0.04
C LEU A 206 18.06 1.85 -1.40
N ALA A 207 17.87 2.76 -2.38
CA ALA A 207 17.96 2.46 -3.80
C ALA A 207 19.33 1.89 -4.20
N GLU A 208 20.43 2.33 -3.57
CA GLU A 208 21.78 1.81 -3.88
C GLU A 208 21.95 0.33 -3.55
N LYS A 209 21.11 -0.25 -2.65
CA LYS A 209 21.13 -1.68 -2.35
C LYS A 209 20.83 -2.54 -3.59
N ALA A 210 20.08 -2.01 -4.55
CA ALA A 210 19.76 -2.69 -5.80
C ALA A 210 21.01 -3.06 -6.62
N ASN A 211 22.08 -2.27 -6.51
CA ASN A 211 23.34 -2.51 -7.21
C ASN A 211 23.96 -3.88 -6.86
N ALA A 212 23.77 -4.35 -5.63
CA ALA A 212 24.26 -5.66 -5.20
C ALA A 212 23.64 -6.84 -5.99
N TYR A 213 22.49 -6.60 -6.63
CA TYR A 213 21.74 -7.61 -7.39
C TYR A 213 21.73 -7.34 -8.91
N GLY A 214 22.53 -6.37 -9.38
CA GLY A 214 22.55 -5.96 -10.79
C GLY A 214 21.23 -5.32 -11.26
N ILE A 215 20.46 -4.73 -10.34
CA ILE A 215 19.17 -4.10 -10.60
C ILE A 215 19.34 -2.57 -10.53
N PRO A 216 18.81 -1.80 -11.49
CA PRO A 216 18.80 -0.34 -11.36
C PRO A 216 17.99 0.10 -10.15
N GLY A 217 18.59 0.98 -9.33
CA GLY A 217 17.98 1.62 -8.19
C GLY A 217 17.74 3.12 -8.48
N VAL A 218 16.54 3.61 -8.21
CA VAL A 218 16.13 5.00 -8.45
C VAL A 218 15.61 5.60 -7.15
N LEU A 219 16.16 6.75 -6.76
CA LEU A 219 15.68 7.54 -5.64
C LEU A 219 14.81 8.68 -6.17
N ILE A 220 13.61 8.84 -5.64
CA ILE A 220 12.66 9.89 -6.00
C ILE A 220 12.07 10.58 -4.78
N ASP A 221 11.55 11.78 -4.96
CA ASP A 221 10.63 12.40 -4.02
C ASP A 221 9.25 11.74 -4.11
N GLY A 222 8.87 10.99 -3.08
CA GLY A 222 7.59 10.30 -3.01
C GLY A 222 6.38 11.21 -2.75
N ASN A 223 6.61 12.49 -2.41
CA ASN A 223 5.55 13.49 -2.26
C ASN A 223 5.18 14.15 -3.61
N ASP A 224 6.04 14.00 -4.62
CA ASP A 224 5.81 14.50 -5.98
C ASP A 224 5.09 13.43 -6.82
N LEU A 225 3.80 13.65 -7.09
CA LEU A 225 2.97 12.75 -7.90
C LEU A 225 3.56 12.48 -9.29
N HIS A 226 4.14 13.52 -9.93
CA HIS A 226 4.73 13.41 -11.27
C HIS A 226 5.98 12.56 -11.25
N ALA A 227 6.88 12.80 -10.29
CA ALA A 227 8.11 12.01 -10.15
C ALA A 227 7.80 10.52 -9.89
N VAL A 228 6.83 10.23 -9.04
CA VAL A 228 6.38 8.85 -8.77
C VAL A 228 5.82 8.20 -10.03
N TYR A 229 4.88 8.87 -10.70
CA TYR A 229 4.27 8.34 -11.92
C TYR A 229 5.31 8.08 -13.01
N ALA A 230 6.21 9.04 -13.25
CA ALA A 230 7.27 8.91 -14.26
C ALA A 230 8.19 7.71 -13.97
N ALA A 231 8.67 7.58 -12.74
CA ALA A 231 9.57 6.50 -12.36
C ALA A 231 8.93 5.11 -12.51
N VAL A 232 7.66 4.96 -12.08
CA VAL A 232 6.96 3.68 -12.21
C VAL A 232 6.62 3.37 -13.67
N ARG A 233 6.23 4.37 -14.47
CA ARG A 233 6.01 4.21 -15.93
C ARG A 233 7.27 3.75 -16.65
N GLU A 234 8.41 4.35 -16.34
CA GLU A 234 9.71 3.97 -16.91
C GLU A 234 10.10 2.54 -16.50
N ALA A 235 9.96 2.22 -15.20
CA ALA A 235 10.24 0.89 -14.68
C ALA A 235 9.32 -0.17 -15.31
N ARG A 236 8.03 0.13 -15.48
CA ARG A 236 7.07 -0.75 -16.15
C ARG A 236 7.45 -0.97 -17.63
N ALA A 237 7.73 0.09 -18.36
CA ALA A 237 8.15 0.00 -19.77
C ALA A 237 9.41 -0.85 -19.92
N ARG A 238 10.40 -0.65 -19.06
CA ARG A 238 11.62 -1.45 -19.01
C ARG A 238 11.30 -2.93 -18.74
N ALA A 239 10.47 -3.24 -17.75
CA ALA A 239 10.12 -4.60 -17.38
C ALA A 239 9.38 -5.34 -18.50
N VAL A 240 8.39 -4.70 -19.14
CA VAL A 240 7.63 -5.28 -20.27
C VAL A 240 8.50 -5.52 -21.50
N SER A 241 9.51 -4.66 -21.74
CA SER A 241 10.45 -4.84 -22.84
C SER A 241 11.56 -5.88 -22.60
N GLY A 242 11.51 -6.58 -21.46
CA GLY A 242 12.51 -7.58 -21.09
C GLY A 242 13.79 -6.99 -20.46
N GLY A 243 13.78 -5.70 -20.11
CA GLY A 243 14.90 -5.03 -19.45
C GLY A 243 15.08 -5.40 -17.97
N GLY A 244 14.25 -6.27 -17.45
CA GLY A 244 14.34 -6.77 -16.08
C GLY A 244 13.75 -5.83 -15.01
N PRO A 245 14.00 -6.13 -13.72
CA PRO A 245 13.39 -5.42 -12.60
C PRO A 245 14.01 -4.03 -12.37
N THR A 246 13.29 -3.20 -11.60
CA THR A 246 13.76 -1.91 -11.11
C THR A 246 13.38 -1.73 -9.65
N MET A 247 14.28 -1.21 -8.82
CA MET A 247 13.97 -0.77 -7.47
C MET A 247 13.78 0.75 -7.45
N ILE A 248 12.67 1.20 -6.89
CA ILE A 248 12.36 2.61 -6.69
C ILE A 248 12.29 2.88 -5.19
N GLU A 249 13.09 3.80 -4.68
CA GLU A 249 12.97 4.36 -3.35
C GLU A 249 12.22 5.69 -3.46
N ALA A 250 11.00 5.73 -2.94
CA ALA A 250 10.20 6.94 -2.82
C ALA A 250 10.36 7.48 -1.40
N GLU A 251 11.06 8.61 -1.25
CA GLU A 251 11.17 9.30 0.03
C GLU A 251 9.84 9.97 0.37
N VAL A 252 9.23 9.53 1.46
CA VAL A 252 7.99 10.04 2.03
C VAL A 252 8.15 10.20 3.53
N TYR A 253 7.09 10.61 4.23
CA TYR A 253 7.10 10.63 5.69
C TYR A 253 5.78 10.09 6.24
N ARG A 254 5.85 9.25 7.29
CA ARG A 254 4.68 8.73 7.98
C ARG A 254 4.16 9.76 9.00
N PHE A 255 3.07 10.45 8.74
CA PHE A 255 2.51 11.44 9.66
C PHE A 255 1.86 10.80 10.90
N GLY A 256 1.20 9.68 10.72
CA GLY A 256 0.53 8.95 11.78
C GLY A 256 1.46 8.07 12.64
N PRO A 257 0.89 7.37 13.63
CA PRO A 257 1.58 6.29 14.34
C PRO A 257 1.91 5.13 13.39
N HIS A 258 2.73 4.19 13.84
CA HIS A 258 2.99 2.97 13.05
C HIS A 258 1.71 2.16 12.86
N SER A 259 0.99 1.98 13.94
CA SER A 259 -0.35 1.38 13.99
C SER A 259 -1.11 1.99 15.17
N THR A 260 -2.35 1.57 15.34
CA THR A 260 -3.20 2.02 16.45
C THR A 260 -2.70 1.60 17.84
N SER A 261 -1.76 0.66 17.91
CA SER A 261 -1.10 0.23 19.16
C SER A 261 0.20 0.96 19.44
N ASP A 262 0.61 1.91 18.59
CA ASP A 262 1.87 2.64 18.68
C ASP A 262 1.68 4.05 19.23
N ASP A 263 2.65 4.51 20.04
CA ASP A 263 2.76 5.89 20.50
C ASP A 263 4.04 6.55 19.93
N PRO A 264 3.91 7.32 18.83
CA PRO A 264 5.06 7.91 18.16
C PRO A 264 5.78 8.99 19.00
N LYS A 265 5.16 9.57 20.00
CA LYS A 265 5.79 10.56 20.88
C LYS A 265 6.99 10.00 21.68
N ARG A 266 7.07 8.67 21.79
CA ARG A 266 8.19 8.01 22.48
C ARG A 266 9.50 8.02 21.70
N TYR A 267 9.47 8.27 20.38
CA TYR A 267 10.64 8.15 19.51
C TYR A 267 10.76 9.25 18.44
N ARG A 268 9.74 10.08 18.25
CA ARG A 268 9.67 11.14 17.24
C ARG A 268 9.21 12.44 17.89
N THR A 269 9.80 13.58 17.50
CA THR A 269 9.44 14.89 18.03
C THR A 269 8.32 15.55 17.22
N ASP A 270 7.63 16.51 17.83
CA ASP A 270 6.58 17.28 17.16
C ASP A 270 7.18 18.24 16.11
N GLU A 271 8.42 18.71 16.31
CA GLU A 271 9.15 19.56 15.36
C GLU A 271 9.48 18.78 14.08
N GLU A 272 9.97 17.53 14.22
CA GLU A 272 10.21 16.65 13.07
C GLU A 272 8.95 16.41 12.26
N LEU A 273 7.83 16.13 12.94
CA LEU A 273 6.54 15.95 12.29
C LEU A 273 6.04 17.22 11.59
N SER A 274 6.21 18.39 12.23
CA SER A 274 5.81 19.68 11.66
C SER A 274 6.60 19.99 10.39
N ALA A 275 7.90 19.81 10.41
CA ALA A 275 8.76 20.00 9.26
C ALA A 275 8.38 19.04 8.09
N ALA A 276 8.04 17.79 8.41
CA ALA A 276 7.58 16.84 7.39
C ALA A 276 6.23 17.25 6.77
N LYS A 277 5.32 17.82 7.55
CA LYS A 277 4.00 18.29 7.07
C LYS A 277 4.08 19.52 6.15
N GLU A 278 5.16 20.29 6.17
CA GLU A 278 5.38 21.36 5.19
C GLU A 278 5.45 20.81 3.76
N ARG A 279 5.73 19.51 3.62
CA ARG A 279 5.78 18.78 2.36
C ARG A 279 4.64 17.77 2.24
N ASP A 280 3.45 18.06 2.80
CA ASP A 280 2.27 17.21 2.64
C ASP A 280 1.92 17.05 1.15
N PRO A 281 1.91 15.82 0.61
CA PRO A 281 1.66 15.57 -0.80
C PRO A 281 0.30 16.11 -1.30
N ILE A 282 -0.72 16.13 -0.44
CA ILE A 282 -2.03 16.70 -0.79
C ILE A 282 -1.90 18.22 -0.95
N SER A 283 -1.21 18.88 -0.03
CA SER A 283 -0.99 20.33 -0.08
C SER A 283 -0.16 20.76 -1.28
N LEU A 284 0.85 19.96 -1.65
CA LEU A 284 1.68 20.23 -2.82
C LEU A 284 0.86 20.17 -4.12
N LEU A 285 0.08 19.10 -4.31
CA LEU A 285 -0.75 18.96 -5.52
C LEU A 285 -1.90 19.99 -5.55
N LYS A 286 -2.46 20.34 -4.39
CA LYS A 286 -3.44 21.45 -4.28
C LYS A 286 -2.84 22.75 -4.79
N ALA A 287 -1.65 23.10 -4.30
CA ALA A 287 -0.97 24.35 -4.70
C ALA A 287 -0.74 24.41 -6.21
N GLU A 288 -0.34 23.30 -6.82
CA GLU A 288 -0.17 23.19 -8.28
C GLU A 288 -1.49 23.43 -9.02
N LEU A 289 -2.58 22.76 -8.62
CA LEU A 289 -3.90 22.90 -9.23
C LEU A 289 -4.44 24.34 -9.11
N VAL A 290 -4.22 24.99 -7.96
CA VAL A 290 -4.61 26.37 -7.74
C VAL A 290 -3.79 27.32 -8.62
N ALA A 291 -2.47 27.12 -8.69
CA ALA A 291 -1.60 27.91 -9.55
C ALA A 291 -1.96 27.78 -11.04
N ALA A 292 -2.42 26.60 -11.46
CA ALA A 292 -2.92 26.36 -12.81
C ALA A 292 -4.35 26.89 -13.06
N GLY A 293 -4.99 27.53 -12.07
CA GLY A 293 -6.37 28.03 -12.19
C GLY A 293 -7.43 26.93 -12.29
N LYS A 294 -7.08 25.67 -11.96
CA LYS A 294 -7.98 24.50 -12.05
C LYS A 294 -8.71 24.19 -10.74
N TRP A 295 -8.32 24.81 -9.65
CA TRP A 295 -8.84 24.56 -8.30
C TRP A 295 -8.91 25.85 -7.47
N ASN A 296 -9.71 25.85 -6.41
CA ASN A 296 -9.83 26.98 -5.48
C ASN A 296 -10.22 26.50 -4.07
N GLU A 297 -10.12 27.38 -3.08
CA GLU A 297 -10.38 27.07 -1.67
C GLU A 297 -11.82 26.62 -1.37
N GLU A 298 -12.81 27.17 -2.09
CA GLU A 298 -14.21 26.78 -1.90
C GLU A 298 -14.46 25.35 -2.39
N ALA A 299 -13.98 25.02 -3.58
CA ALA A 299 -14.06 23.67 -4.13
C ALA A 299 -13.31 22.66 -3.25
N ASP A 300 -12.17 23.07 -2.69
CA ASP A 300 -11.39 22.25 -1.78
C ASP A 300 -12.15 21.94 -0.48
N ARG A 301 -12.69 22.92 0.17
CA ARG A 301 -13.50 22.75 1.37
C ARG A 301 -14.67 21.80 1.11
N LYS A 302 -15.38 22.00 -0.01
CA LYS A 302 -16.48 21.13 -0.42
C LYS A 302 -16.04 19.70 -0.66
N LEU A 303 -14.93 19.48 -1.35
CA LEU A 303 -14.37 18.15 -1.58
C LEU A 303 -14.07 17.41 -0.27
N TRP A 304 -13.45 18.08 0.71
CA TRP A 304 -13.17 17.51 2.01
C TRP A 304 -14.44 17.15 2.79
N GLU A 305 -15.45 18.03 2.76
CA GLU A 305 -16.76 17.79 3.40
C GLU A 305 -17.46 16.57 2.75
N GLU A 306 -17.51 16.52 1.43
CA GLU A 306 -18.12 15.41 0.68
C GLU A 306 -17.36 14.09 0.89
N SER A 307 -16.04 14.12 0.90
CA SER A 307 -15.20 12.94 1.15
C SER A 307 -15.46 12.37 2.54
N ARG A 308 -15.45 13.19 3.59
CA ARG A 308 -15.74 12.78 4.96
C ARG A 308 -17.17 12.25 5.11
N ALA A 309 -18.15 12.89 4.47
CA ALA A 309 -19.53 12.44 4.48
C ALA A 309 -19.68 11.08 3.76
N THR A 310 -19.01 10.91 2.62
CA THR A 310 -19.01 9.66 1.86
C THR A 310 -18.38 8.54 2.67
N VAL A 311 -17.22 8.77 3.27
CA VAL A 311 -16.54 7.82 4.15
C VAL A 311 -17.45 7.38 5.30
N SER A 312 -18.09 8.33 5.98
CA SER A 312 -18.98 8.04 7.12
C SER A 312 -20.18 7.20 6.70
N ARG A 313 -20.89 7.62 5.64
CA ARG A 313 -22.06 6.86 5.12
C ARG A 313 -21.68 5.47 4.66
N THR A 314 -20.55 5.32 3.98
CA THR A 314 -20.10 4.03 3.47
C THR A 314 -19.72 3.09 4.61
N PHE A 315 -19.04 3.59 5.64
CA PHE A 315 -18.72 2.79 6.82
C PHE A 315 -19.99 2.34 7.57
N GLU A 316 -20.94 3.24 7.80
CA GLU A 316 -22.23 2.93 8.43
C GLU A 316 -23.02 1.88 7.65
N ALA A 317 -22.93 1.90 6.31
CA ALA A 317 -23.53 0.86 5.49
C ALA A 317 -22.84 -0.50 5.64
N ALA A 318 -21.50 -0.52 5.68
CA ALA A 318 -20.73 -1.75 5.91
C ALA A 318 -20.96 -2.32 7.33
N GLU A 319 -21.09 -1.47 8.34
CA GLU A 319 -21.34 -1.87 9.74
C GLU A 319 -22.73 -2.49 9.94
N LYS A 320 -23.70 -2.15 9.09
CA LYS A 320 -25.04 -2.74 9.10
C LYS A 320 -25.14 -4.10 8.41
N ALA A 321 -24.09 -4.51 7.69
CA ALA A 321 -24.05 -5.84 7.09
C ALA A 321 -24.10 -6.92 8.18
N ASN A 322 -24.65 -8.08 7.83
CA ASN A 322 -24.73 -9.19 8.79
C ASN A 322 -23.32 -9.62 9.22
N PRO A 323 -23.18 -10.13 10.45
CA PRO A 323 -21.94 -10.80 10.84
C PRO A 323 -21.70 -12.02 9.96
N LEU A 324 -20.43 -12.34 9.76
CA LEU A 324 -20.04 -13.55 9.07
C LEU A 324 -20.53 -14.78 9.85
N ASP A 325 -21.05 -15.82 9.13
CA ASP A 325 -21.35 -17.10 9.76
C ASP A 325 -20.04 -17.73 10.28
N PRO A 326 -19.92 -17.95 11.60
CA PRO A 326 -18.71 -18.54 12.17
C PRO A 326 -18.37 -19.92 11.59
N ARG A 327 -19.35 -20.66 11.08
CA ARG A 327 -19.15 -21.98 10.46
C ARG A 327 -18.38 -21.90 9.16
N SER A 328 -18.35 -20.73 8.51
CA SER A 328 -17.57 -20.50 7.30
C SER A 328 -16.07 -20.75 7.50
N VAL A 329 -15.58 -20.78 8.75
CA VAL A 329 -14.17 -21.12 9.06
C VAL A 329 -13.77 -22.50 8.57
N PHE A 330 -14.72 -23.42 8.48
CA PHE A 330 -14.49 -24.79 7.99
C PHE A 330 -14.55 -24.90 6.45
N ASP A 331 -15.13 -23.89 5.77
CA ASP A 331 -15.29 -23.86 4.33
C ASP A 331 -14.01 -23.31 3.65
N ASP A 332 -13.88 -23.56 2.36
CA ASP A 332 -12.84 -22.99 1.47
C ASP A 332 -11.38 -23.39 1.79
N VAL A 333 -11.13 -24.27 2.77
CA VAL A 333 -9.79 -24.78 3.06
C VAL A 333 -9.41 -25.89 2.08
N PHE A 334 -10.37 -26.77 1.77
CA PHE A 334 -10.23 -27.84 0.81
C PHE A 334 -11.46 -27.87 -0.11
N ALA A 335 -11.31 -28.43 -1.31
CA ALA A 335 -12.43 -28.62 -2.25
C ALA A 335 -13.56 -29.47 -1.62
N GLU A 336 -13.18 -30.44 -0.79
CA GLU A 336 -14.10 -31.25 0.02
C GLU A 336 -13.60 -31.25 1.47
N LEU A 337 -14.52 -31.19 2.42
CA LEU A 337 -14.17 -31.26 3.85
C LEU A 337 -13.47 -32.59 4.15
N THR A 338 -12.29 -32.51 4.73
CA THR A 338 -11.58 -33.68 5.25
C THR A 338 -12.34 -34.33 6.40
N PRO A 339 -12.12 -35.63 6.74
CA PRO A 339 -12.75 -36.26 7.90
C PRO A 339 -12.56 -35.44 9.17
N ARG A 340 -11.35 -34.93 9.41
CA ARG A 340 -11.02 -34.11 10.58
C ARG A 340 -11.83 -32.81 10.64
N LEU A 341 -11.93 -32.07 9.52
CA LEU A 341 -12.73 -30.83 9.47
C LEU A 341 -14.24 -31.11 9.69
N LYS A 342 -14.73 -32.28 9.24
CA LYS A 342 -16.12 -32.70 9.51
C LYS A 342 -16.35 -32.94 10.98
N GLU A 343 -15.39 -33.59 11.68
CA GLU A 343 -15.43 -33.82 13.12
C GLU A 343 -15.37 -32.49 13.88
N GLU A 344 -14.41 -31.61 13.58
CA GLU A 344 -14.25 -30.30 14.20
C GLU A 344 -15.51 -29.43 14.02
N ARG A 345 -16.13 -29.44 12.84
CA ARG A 345 -17.41 -28.76 12.58
C ARG A 345 -18.56 -29.34 13.41
N ALA A 346 -18.65 -30.66 13.52
CA ALA A 346 -19.67 -31.29 14.35
C ALA A 346 -19.51 -30.97 15.83
N GLU A 347 -18.26 -30.93 16.34
CA GLU A 347 -17.96 -30.49 17.70
C GLU A 347 -18.33 -29.03 17.92
N TYR A 348 -18.01 -28.15 16.97
CA TYR A 348 -18.38 -26.74 17.03
C TYR A 348 -19.91 -26.59 17.13
N ASP A 349 -20.66 -27.25 16.23
CA ASP A 349 -22.13 -27.21 16.21
C ASP A 349 -22.73 -27.74 17.52
N ALA A 350 -22.13 -28.78 18.10
CA ALA A 350 -22.58 -29.31 19.42
C ALA A 350 -22.37 -28.28 20.53
N ARG A 351 -21.20 -27.65 20.60
CA ARG A 351 -20.90 -26.62 21.62
C ARG A 351 -21.78 -25.38 21.48
N MET A 352 -22.12 -24.97 20.24
CA MET A 352 -23.03 -23.83 20.01
C MET A 352 -24.43 -24.14 20.51
N ARG A 353 -24.96 -25.36 20.24
CA ARG A 353 -26.25 -25.80 20.75
C ARG A 353 -26.28 -25.82 22.28
N GLU A 354 -25.25 -26.36 22.95
CA GLU A 354 -25.14 -26.37 24.40
C GLU A 354 -25.18 -24.96 25.04
N ARG A 355 -24.67 -23.96 24.29
CA ARG A 355 -24.67 -22.55 24.71
C ARG A 355 -25.93 -21.78 24.32
N GLY A 356 -26.89 -22.43 23.64
CA GLY A 356 -28.10 -21.77 23.11
C GLY A 356 -27.83 -20.76 22.01
N LEU A 357 -26.67 -20.88 21.30
CA LEU A 357 -26.29 -20.05 20.19
C LEU A 357 -26.68 -20.71 18.87
N PRO A 358 -26.91 -19.92 17.81
CA PRO A 358 -27.17 -20.46 16.47
C PRO A 358 -26.01 -21.36 16.03
N SER A 359 -26.35 -22.56 15.55
CA SER A 359 -25.39 -23.54 15.03
C SER A 359 -25.39 -23.48 13.49
#